data_9c8480c89b69e3fce826e3f9c598b977
#
_entry.id   9c8480c89b69e3fce826e3f9c598b977
#
_cell.length_a   1.000
_cell.length_b   1.000
_cell.length_c   1.000
_cell.angle_alpha   90.00
_cell.angle_beta   90.00
_cell.angle_gamma   90.00
#
_symmetry.space_group_name_H-M   'P 1'
#
loop_
_entity.id
_entity.type
_entity.pdbx_description
1 polymer ?
#
loop_
_entity_poly.entity_id
_entity_poly.type
_entity_poly.pdbx_seq_one_letter_code
_entity_poly.pdbx_strand_id
1 'polypeptide(L)'
;TPRGQTVLSELIDIFDAYDMTEYKNKYLTLAKDLKCTINDRLASTIKSNANVEMGATFPNYRFVSPTNTSAKSIADVKADKKVIVFWSSTCSHCEKELPQLLQKYKEMQAQNIQVIALSLDTEKDSYSKRIAAFPWINDSELRGWNSSYSETYNVHATPTYFILDANNKIISKPEHVGDVLTYLKLK
;
A
#
# COMPACT_ATOMS: atom_id res chain seq x y z
N THR A 1 -20.24 23.08 5.26
CA THR A 1 -19.46 23.70 6.36
C THR A 1 -18.13 22.95 6.53
N PRO A 2 -17.04 23.59 7.04
CA PRO A 2 -15.76 22.92 7.27
C PRO A 2 -15.88 21.67 8.16
N ARG A 3 -16.70 21.73 9.21
CA ARG A 3 -16.97 20.60 10.10
C ARG A 3 -17.65 19.43 9.38
N GLY A 4 -18.63 19.73 8.50
CA GLY A 4 -19.28 18.69 7.69
C GLY A 4 -18.34 18.03 6.70
N GLN A 5 -17.35 18.75 6.18
CA GLN A 5 -16.33 18.19 5.29
C GLN A 5 -15.37 17.26 6.04
N THR A 6 -15.00 17.59 7.27
CA THR A 6 -14.19 16.71 8.12
C THR A 6 -14.93 15.41 8.42
N VAL A 7 -16.21 15.49 8.79
CA VAL A 7 -17.05 14.29 9.01
C VAL A 7 -17.15 13.45 7.73
N LEU A 8 -17.29 14.09 6.57
CA LEU A 8 -17.33 13.40 5.29
C LEU A 8 -16.03 12.64 5.00
N SER A 9 -14.87 13.24 5.31
CA SER A 9 -13.57 12.57 5.19
C SER A 9 -13.49 11.33 6.09
N GLU A 10 -13.87 11.48 7.37
CA GLU A 10 -13.86 10.40 8.34
C GLU A 10 -14.77 9.23 7.92
N LEU A 11 -15.95 9.53 7.37
CA LEU A 11 -16.86 8.51 6.85
C LEU A 11 -16.25 7.75 5.67
N ILE A 12 -15.59 8.45 4.73
CA ILE A 12 -14.92 7.83 3.60
C ILE A 12 -13.80 6.90 4.09
N ASP A 13 -12.97 7.35 5.04
CA ASP A 13 -11.87 6.56 5.61
C ASP A 13 -12.40 5.33 6.37
N ILE A 14 -13.50 5.47 7.11
CA ILE A 14 -14.16 4.34 7.79
C ILE A 14 -14.68 3.32 6.79
N PHE A 15 -15.39 3.76 5.75
CA PHE A 15 -15.91 2.85 4.73
C PHE A 15 -14.79 2.12 3.99
N ASP A 16 -13.65 2.79 3.76
CA ASP A 16 -12.48 2.15 3.16
C ASP A 16 -11.86 1.10 4.10
N ALA A 17 -11.67 1.44 5.37
CA ALA A 17 -11.10 0.56 6.37
C ALA A 17 -11.93 -0.71 6.65
N TYR A 18 -13.24 -0.66 6.40
CA TYR A 18 -14.17 -1.79 6.56
C TYR A 18 -14.60 -2.40 5.22
N ASP A 19 -13.88 -2.15 4.12
CA ASP A 19 -14.14 -2.67 2.76
C ASP A 19 -15.57 -2.40 2.23
N MET A 20 -16.21 -1.34 2.75
CA MET A 20 -17.54 -0.92 2.34
C MET A 20 -17.48 -0.07 1.04
N THR A 21 -16.95 -0.69 -0.02
CA THR A 21 -16.58 -0.02 -1.28
C THR A 21 -17.73 0.78 -1.91
N GLU A 22 -18.96 0.27 -1.89
CA GLU A 22 -20.13 0.97 -2.45
C GLU A 22 -20.37 2.29 -1.73
N TYR A 23 -20.39 2.26 -0.39
CA TYR A 23 -20.59 3.46 0.43
C TYR A 23 -19.43 4.44 0.27
N LYS A 24 -18.19 3.95 0.31
CA LYS A 24 -17.00 4.77 0.05
C LYS A 24 -17.13 5.53 -1.27
N ASN A 25 -17.41 4.83 -2.36
CA ASN A 25 -17.54 5.45 -3.68
C ASN A 25 -18.66 6.47 -3.77
N LYS A 26 -19.82 6.20 -3.15
CA LYS A 26 -20.92 7.14 -3.04
C LYS A 26 -20.50 8.44 -2.36
N TYR A 27 -19.81 8.36 -1.23
CA TYR A 27 -19.39 9.55 -0.48
C TYR A 27 -18.19 10.26 -1.12
N LEU A 28 -17.31 9.55 -1.80
CA LEU A 28 -16.25 10.15 -2.62
C LEU A 28 -16.85 10.96 -3.78
N THR A 29 -17.87 10.44 -4.46
CA THR A 29 -18.58 11.17 -5.51
C THR A 29 -19.22 12.43 -4.94
N LEU A 30 -19.92 12.32 -3.81
CA LEU A 30 -20.49 13.47 -3.12
C LEU A 30 -19.42 14.52 -2.78
N ALA A 31 -18.26 14.09 -2.30
CA ALA A 31 -17.16 14.98 -1.95
C ALA A 31 -16.61 15.72 -3.18
N LYS A 32 -16.43 15.02 -4.30
CA LYS A 32 -15.96 15.60 -5.58
C LYS A 32 -16.97 16.60 -6.19
N ASP A 33 -18.26 16.42 -5.93
CA ASP A 33 -19.33 17.24 -6.47
C ASP A 33 -19.64 18.50 -5.64
N LEU A 34 -18.99 18.71 -4.51
CA LEU A 34 -19.17 19.89 -3.68
C LEU A 34 -18.86 21.18 -4.45
N LYS A 35 -19.77 22.15 -4.39
CA LYS A 35 -19.65 23.46 -5.08
C LYS A 35 -19.08 24.56 -4.16
N CYS A 36 -18.44 24.18 -3.07
CA CYS A 36 -17.79 25.11 -2.13
C CYS A 36 -16.31 24.82 -2.02
N THR A 37 -15.55 25.75 -1.46
CA THR A 37 -14.14 25.52 -1.11
C THR A 37 -14.04 24.33 -0.17
N ILE A 38 -13.24 23.33 -0.52
CA ILE A 38 -12.98 22.16 0.29
C ILE A 38 -11.80 22.43 1.23
N ASN A 39 -11.87 21.89 2.45
CA ASN A 39 -10.77 21.99 3.41
C ASN A 39 -9.65 20.99 3.08
N ASP A 40 -8.46 21.21 3.67
CA ASP A 40 -7.27 20.38 3.40
C ASP A 40 -7.49 18.91 3.72
N ARG A 41 -8.24 18.59 4.79
CA ARG A 41 -8.54 17.21 5.19
C ARG A 41 -9.34 16.48 4.09
N LEU A 42 -10.40 17.09 3.58
CA LEU A 42 -11.20 16.48 2.52
C LEU A 42 -10.43 16.41 1.21
N ALA A 43 -9.66 17.45 0.88
CA ALA A 43 -8.79 17.44 -0.30
C ALA A 43 -7.77 16.30 -0.24
N SER A 44 -7.15 16.07 0.94
CA SER A 44 -6.24 14.95 1.16
C SER A 44 -6.92 13.60 1.00
N THR A 45 -8.10 13.40 1.59
CA THR A 45 -8.87 12.15 1.46
C THR A 45 -9.23 11.86 0.01
N ILE A 46 -9.68 12.86 -0.75
CA ILE A 46 -9.97 12.69 -2.19
C ILE A 46 -8.72 12.30 -2.97
N LYS A 47 -7.61 12.98 -2.69
CA LYS A 47 -6.32 12.73 -3.36
C LYS A 47 -5.76 11.34 -3.05
N SER A 48 -5.73 10.94 -1.79
CA SER A 48 -5.19 9.63 -1.39
C SER A 48 -5.98 8.48 -2.01
N ASN A 49 -7.31 8.59 -2.06
CA ASN A 49 -8.15 7.62 -2.76
C ASN A 49 -7.87 7.58 -4.27
N ALA A 50 -7.72 8.74 -4.92
CA ALA A 50 -7.40 8.82 -6.35
C ALA A 50 -6.01 8.22 -6.68
N ASN A 51 -5.04 8.39 -5.79
CA ASN A 51 -3.69 7.83 -5.92
C ASN A 51 -3.67 6.30 -6.05
N VAL A 52 -4.68 5.63 -5.49
CA VAL A 52 -4.75 4.16 -5.42
C VAL A 52 -5.96 3.58 -6.17
N GLU A 53 -6.58 4.35 -7.04
CA GLU A 53 -7.61 3.83 -7.95
C GLU A 53 -7.01 2.81 -8.94
N MET A 54 -7.81 1.82 -9.32
CA MET A 54 -7.40 0.84 -10.34
C MET A 54 -7.03 1.54 -11.65
N GLY A 55 -5.86 1.18 -12.20
CA GLY A 55 -5.33 1.80 -13.41
C GLY A 55 -4.58 3.13 -13.18
N ALA A 56 -4.64 3.70 -11.98
CA ALA A 56 -3.82 4.88 -11.66
C ALA A 56 -2.33 4.53 -11.63
N THR A 57 -1.49 5.52 -11.92
CA THR A 57 -0.05 5.40 -11.71
C THR A 57 0.23 5.49 -10.22
N PHE A 58 0.81 4.43 -9.65
CA PHE A 58 1.18 4.38 -8.23
C PHE A 58 2.17 5.49 -7.92
N PRO A 59 1.93 6.35 -6.92
CA PRO A 59 2.86 7.43 -6.59
C PRO A 59 4.25 6.90 -6.30
N ASN A 60 5.27 7.54 -6.88
CA ASN A 60 6.64 7.09 -6.68
C ASN A 60 7.11 7.41 -5.26
N TYR A 61 7.66 6.40 -4.58
CA TYR A 61 8.27 6.54 -3.28
C TYR A 61 9.79 6.42 -3.41
N ARG A 62 10.51 7.37 -2.82
CA ARG A 62 11.98 7.33 -2.68
C ARG A 62 12.31 6.57 -1.40
N PHE A 63 13.06 5.50 -1.55
CA PHE A 63 13.51 4.70 -0.43
C PHE A 63 14.40 5.50 0.53
N VAL A 64 14.24 5.25 1.83
CA VAL A 64 14.99 5.90 2.91
C VAL A 64 16.24 5.09 3.25
N SER A 65 16.07 3.81 3.51
CA SER A 65 17.16 2.89 3.88
C SER A 65 16.86 1.48 3.37
N PRO A 66 16.80 1.29 2.04
CA PRO A 66 16.36 0.03 1.47
C PRO A 66 17.38 -1.08 1.65
N THR A 67 16.90 -2.32 1.79
CA THR A 67 17.71 -3.53 1.73
C THR A 67 17.45 -4.30 0.44
N ASN A 68 18.41 -5.13 0.03
CA ASN A 68 18.34 -6.04 -1.11
C ASN A 68 18.11 -5.35 -2.47
N THR A 69 18.50 -4.07 -2.59
CA THR A 69 18.40 -3.32 -3.84
C THR A 69 19.40 -2.16 -3.89
N SER A 70 19.77 -1.76 -5.09
CA SER A 70 20.47 -0.49 -5.39
C SER A 70 19.52 0.59 -5.92
N ALA A 71 18.25 0.25 -6.19
CA ALA A 71 17.23 1.19 -6.63
C ALA A 71 17.01 2.29 -5.58
N LYS A 72 16.74 3.51 -6.03
CA LYS A 72 16.52 4.67 -5.14
C LYS A 72 15.04 4.96 -4.92
N SER A 73 14.16 4.35 -5.70
CA SER A 73 12.71 4.53 -5.63
C SER A 73 11.99 3.33 -6.24
N ILE A 74 10.67 3.26 -6.04
CA ILE A 74 9.81 2.23 -6.66
C ILE A 74 9.93 2.29 -8.19
N ALA A 75 10.01 3.48 -8.79
CA ALA A 75 10.10 3.66 -10.23
C ALA A 75 11.42 3.12 -10.83
N ASP A 76 12.48 3.07 -10.03
CA ASP A 76 13.79 2.56 -10.47
C ASP A 76 13.84 1.03 -10.49
N VAL A 77 12.93 0.36 -9.79
CA VAL A 77 12.85 -1.10 -9.76
C VAL A 77 12.33 -1.61 -11.10
N LYS A 78 13.16 -2.38 -11.80
CA LYS A 78 12.81 -2.97 -13.11
C LYS A 78 12.25 -4.38 -12.89
N ALA A 79 10.98 -4.56 -13.23
CA ALA A 79 10.27 -5.82 -13.15
C ALA A 79 9.03 -5.76 -14.07
N ASP A 80 8.53 -6.93 -14.51
CA ASP A 80 7.30 -7.03 -15.28
C ASP A 80 6.08 -6.73 -14.41
N LYS A 81 6.15 -7.15 -13.13
CA LYS A 81 5.18 -6.80 -12.10
C LYS A 81 5.88 -6.50 -10.78
N LYS A 82 5.24 -5.67 -9.97
CA LYS A 82 5.71 -5.36 -8.61
C LYS A 82 4.57 -5.65 -7.64
N VAL A 83 4.86 -6.37 -6.57
CA VAL A 83 3.96 -6.54 -5.43
C VAL A 83 4.43 -5.58 -4.36
N ILE A 84 3.63 -4.56 -4.09
CA ILE A 84 3.85 -3.65 -2.96
C ILE A 84 3.08 -4.22 -1.77
N VAL A 85 3.74 -4.35 -0.62
CA VAL A 85 3.09 -4.75 0.62
C VAL A 85 3.43 -3.77 1.73
N PHE A 86 2.41 -3.17 2.33
CA PHE A 86 2.51 -2.40 3.56
C PHE A 86 2.28 -3.34 4.74
N TRP A 87 3.20 -3.35 5.70
CA TRP A 87 3.21 -4.33 6.78
C TRP A 87 3.84 -3.77 8.06
N SER A 88 3.78 -4.53 9.15
CA SER A 88 4.53 -4.23 10.38
C SER A 88 5.01 -5.52 11.04
N SER A 89 6.14 -5.46 11.73
CA SER A 89 6.69 -6.60 12.49
C SER A 89 5.81 -7.02 13.67
N THR A 90 4.92 -6.15 14.12
CA THR A 90 3.98 -6.40 15.23
C THR A 90 2.58 -6.78 14.75
N CYS A 91 2.37 -6.89 13.46
CA CYS A 91 1.07 -7.21 12.86
C CYS A 91 0.87 -8.74 12.80
N SER A 92 -0.10 -9.27 13.52
CA SER A 92 -0.39 -10.71 13.58
C SER A 92 -0.85 -11.31 12.25
N HIS A 93 -1.56 -10.55 11.41
CA HIS A 93 -1.93 -10.97 10.05
C HIS A 93 -0.70 -11.05 9.15
N CYS A 94 0.21 -10.07 9.25
CA CYS A 94 1.45 -10.07 8.49
C CYS A 94 2.34 -11.28 8.84
N GLU A 95 2.35 -11.70 10.11
CA GLU A 95 3.08 -12.90 10.56
C GLU A 95 2.58 -14.18 9.88
N LYS A 96 1.30 -14.24 9.55
CA LYS A 96 0.68 -15.40 8.87
C LYS A 96 0.82 -15.33 7.34
N GLU A 97 0.76 -14.16 6.77
CA GLU A 97 0.68 -13.96 5.32
C GLU A 97 2.05 -13.85 4.65
N LEU A 98 3.00 -13.08 5.21
CA LEU A 98 4.30 -12.88 4.59
C LEU A 98 5.12 -14.18 4.39
N PRO A 99 5.06 -15.19 5.29
CA PRO A 99 5.70 -16.48 5.03
C PRO A 99 5.15 -17.21 3.80
N GLN A 100 3.87 -17.06 3.47
CA GLN A 100 3.29 -17.66 2.26
C GLN A 100 3.85 -16.98 1.00
N LEU A 101 3.98 -15.65 1.04
CA LEU A 101 4.63 -14.90 -0.03
C LEU A 101 6.10 -15.33 -0.20
N LEU A 102 6.79 -15.55 0.93
CA LEU A 102 8.19 -15.99 0.94
C LEU A 102 8.36 -17.37 0.28
N GLN A 103 7.47 -18.31 0.53
CA GLN A 103 7.50 -19.63 -0.09
C GLN A 103 7.44 -19.55 -1.62
N LYS A 104 6.73 -18.56 -2.16
CA LYS A 104 6.55 -18.35 -3.59
C LYS A 104 7.53 -17.38 -4.23
N TYR A 105 8.40 -16.76 -3.45
CA TYR A 105 9.27 -15.68 -3.93
C TYR A 105 10.22 -16.12 -5.06
N LYS A 106 10.76 -17.35 -4.99
CA LYS A 106 11.59 -17.87 -6.09
C LYS A 106 10.83 -18.01 -7.41
N GLU A 107 9.57 -18.46 -7.33
CA GLU A 107 8.69 -18.54 -8.51
C GLU A 107 8.37 -17.15 -9.04
N MET A 108 8.17 -16.17 -8.16
CA MET A 108 7.97 -14.76 -8.53
C MET A 108 9.19 -14.20 -9.26
N GLN A 109 10.40 -14.41 -8.72
CA GLN A 109 11.64 -13.96 -9.35
C GLN A 109 11.84 -14.56 -10.75
N ALA A 110 11.52 -15.86 -10.91
CA ALA A 110 11.58 -16.54 -12.22
C ALA A 110 10.63 -15.93 -13.26
N GLN A 111 9.55 -15.26 -12.81
CA GLN A 111 8.59 -14.53 -13.66
C GLN A 111 8.87 -13.02 -13.72
N ASN A 112 10.06 -12.57 -13.30
CA ASN A 112 10.43 -11.16 -13.23
C ASN A 112 9.44 -10.31 -12.40
N ILE A 113 8.97 -10.88 -11.28
CA ILE A 113 8.10 -10.20 -10.31
C ILE A 113 8.93 -9.83 -9.09
N GLN A 114 8.92 -8.56 -8.71
CA GLN A 114 9.59 -8.05 -7.53
C GLN A 114 8.59 -7.75 -6.40
N VAL A 115 9.00 -8.06 -5.17
CA VAL A 115 8.28 -7.67 -3.96
C VAL A 115 8.98 -6.47 -3.34
N ILE A 116 8.20 -5.46 -2.97
CA ILE A 116 8.64 -4.25 -2.28
C ILE A 116 7.82 -4.14 -1.01
N ALA A 117 8.45 -4.39 0.13
CA ALA A 117 7.81 -4.38 1.44
C ALA A 117 8.14 -3.07 2.17
N LEU A 118 7.11 -2.27 2.43
CA LEU A 118 7.18 -0.97 3.09
C LEU A 118 6.61 -1.10 4.50
N SER A 119 7.47 -0.93 5.50
CA SER A 119 7.10 -1.21 6.89
C SER A 119 6.59 0.03 7.62
N LEU A 120 5.51 -0.18 8.40
CA LEU A 120 4.93 0.75 9.37
C LEU A 120 5.47 0.53 10.79
N ASP A 121 6.67 -0.01 10.92
CA ASP A 121 7.33 -0.11 12.21
C ASP A 121 7.82 1.26 12.72
N THR A 122 7.92 1.40 14.03
CA THR A 122 8.58 2.52 14.71
C THR A 122 9.91 2.10 15.32
N GLU A 123 10.04 0.81 15.64
CA GLU A 123 11.19 0.26 16.33
C GLU A 123 12.16 -0.42 15.34
N LYS A 124 13.37 0.15 15.24
CA LYS A 124 14.39 -0.33 14.30
C LYS A 124 14.80 -1.78 14.56
N ASP A 125 14.89 -2.17 15.82
CA ASP A 125 15.39 -3.51 16.19
C ASP A 125 14.42 -4.62 15.79
N SER A 126 13.12 -4.44 16.05
CA SER A 126 12.08 -5.40 15.64
C SER A 126 11.96 -5.49 14.12
N TYR A 127 11.98 -4.35 13.44
CA TYR A 127 12.01 -4.26 11.99
C TYR A 127 13.23 -5.02 11.42
N SER A 128 14.45 -4.70 11.89
CA SER A 128 15.69 -5.29 11.38
C SER A 128 15.75 -6.81 11.58
N LYS A 129 15.29 -7.29 12.73
CA LYS A 129 15.19 -8.73 13.00
C LYS A 129 14.26 -9.44 12.02
N ARG A 130 13.12 -8.81 11.71
CA ARG A 130 12.11 -9.43 10.84
C ARG A 130 12.55 -9.47 9.39
N ILE A 131 13.10 -8.37 8.86
CA ILE A 131 13.54 -8.30 7.46
C ILE A 131 14.76 -9.17 7.16
N ALA A 132 15.52 -9.62 8.16
CA ALA A 132 16.64 -10.53 7.95
C ALA A 132 16.22 -11.84 7.27
N ALA A 133 14.95 -12.26 7.40
CA ALA A 133 14.40 -13.43 6.74
C ALA A 133 13.81 -13.13 5.35
N PHE A 134 13.70 -11.87 4.95
CA PHE A 134 13.02 -11.45 3.71
C PHE A 134 14.03 -11.07 2.63
N PRO A 135 14.12 -11.85 1.52
CA PRO A 135 15.10 -11.63 0.45
C PRO A 135 14.69 -10.54 -0.54
N TRP A 136 13.47 -10.00 -0.43
CA TRP A 136 12.95 -8.95 -1.28
C TRP A 136 13.37 -7.54 -0.81
N ILE A 137 12.96 -6.52 -1.55
CA ILE A 137 13.22 -5.13 -1.21
C ILE A 137 12.42 -4.77 0.06
N ASN A 138 13.12 -4.31 1.10
CA ASN A 138 12.48 -3.80 2.31
C ASN A 138 12.91 -2.37 2.54
N ASP A 139 11.99 -1.52 2.96
CA ASP A 139 12.27 -0.14 3.40
C ASP A 139 11.28 0.28 4.49
N SER A 140 11.69 1.25 5.29
CA SER A 140 10.84 1.83 6.34
C SER A 140 11.28 3.25 6.67
N GLU A 141 10.30 4.12 6.89
CA GLU A 141 10.53 5.44 7.48
C GLU A 141 10.70 5.39 9.00
N LEU A 142 10.38 4.26 9.63
CA LEU A 142 10.33 4.06 11.09
C LEU A 142 9.45 5.09 11.81
N ARG A 143 8.34 5.47 11.18
CA ARG A 143 7.40 6.48 11.67
C ARG A 143 5.99 5.92 11.94
N GLY A 144 5.80 4.62 11.80
CA GLY A 144 4.51 3.96 11.98
C GLY A 144 3.43 4.58 11.09
N TRP A 145 2.26 4.80 11.65
CA TRP A 145 1.13 5.44 10.96
C TRP A 145 1.35 6.93 10.62
N ASN A 146 2.40 7.57 11.15
CA ASN A 146 2.84 8.90 10.77
C ASN A 146 3.82 8.90 9.57
N SER A 147 4.04 7.75 8.95
CA SER A 147 4.79 7.64 7.70
C SER A 147 4.01 8.27 6.54
N SER A 148 4.73 8.60 5.48
CA SER A 148 4.11 9.11 4.25
C SER A 148 3.18 8.07 3.58
N TYR A 149 3.29 6.80 3.96
CA TYR A 149 2.51 5.69 3.38
C TYR A 149 1.02 5.83 3.63
N SER A 150 0.61 6.16 4.88
CA SER A 150 -0.79 6.18 5.27
C SER A 150 -1.60 7.13 4.41
N GLU A 151 -1.11 8.36 4.23
CA GLU A 151 -1.80 9.36 3.44
C GLU A 151 -1.62 9.15 1.93
N THR A 152 -0.38 8.93 1.47
CA THR A 152 -0.09 8.85 0.03
C THR A 152 -0.78 7.67 -0.63
N TYR A 153 -0.80 6.52 0.04
CA TYR A 153 -1.30 5.26 -0.51
C TYR A 153 -2.59 4.78 0.14
N ASN A 154 -3.24 5.66 0.90
CA ASN A 154 -4.52 5.38 1.56
C ASN A 154 -4.49 4.07 2.37
N VAL A 155 -3.42 3.88 3.15
CA VAL A 155 -3.21 2.66 3.95
C VAL A 155 -3.82 2.84 5.34
N HIS A 156 -4.81 2.01 5.67
CA HIS A 156 -5.53 2.05 6.95
C HIS A 156 -5.35 0.77 7.78
N ALA A 157 -4.80 -0.28 7.18
CA ALA A 157 -4.57 -1.58 7.83
C ALA A 157 -3.30 -2.25 7.29
N THR A 158 -2.81 -3.28 8.00
CA THR A 158 -1.72 -4.14 7.54
C THR A 158 -2.10 -5.61 7.68
N PRO A 159 -1.72 -6.46 6.70
CA PRO A 159 -1.06 -6.09 5.45
C PRO A 159 -2.01 -5.41 4.47
N THR A 160 -1.48 -4.52 3.62
CA THR A 160 -2.19 -3.97 2.45
C THR A 160 -1.35 -4.23 1.21
N TYR A 161 -1.97 -4.73 0.14
CA TYR A 161 -1.29 -5.15 -1.07
C TYR A 161 -1.72 -4.33 -2.29
N PHE A 162 -0.74 -4.05 -3.16
CA PHE A 162 -0.97 -3.57 -4.52
C PHE A 162 -0.13 -4.39 -5.49
N ILE A 163 -0.67 -4.68 -6.66
CA ILE A 163 0.10 -5.24 -7.77
C ILE A 163 0.18 -4.19 -8.87
N LEU A 164 1.41 -3.88 -9.27
CA LEU A 164 1.70 -2.91 -10.31
C LEU A 164 2.23 -3.63 -11.55
N ASP A 165 1.97 -3.04 -12.72
CA ASP A 165 2.63 -3.43 -13.97
C ASP A 165 4.05 -2.84 -14.09
N ALA A 166 4.73 -3.10 -15.20
CA ALA A 166 6.07 -2.58 -15.49
C ALA A 166 6.12 -1.04 -15.50
N ASN A 167 5.00 -0.37 -15.79
CA ASN A 167 4.87 1.08 -15.86
C ASN A 167 4.38 1.70 -14.54
N ASN A 168 4.36 0.90 -13.46
CA ASN A 168 3.86 1.30 -12.14
C ASN A 168 2.36 1.64 -12.10
N LYS A 169 1.56 1.14 -13.02
CA LYS A 169 0.11 1.24 -12.94
C LYS A 169 -0.45 0.16 -12.03
N ILE A 170 -1.43 0.51 -11.21
CA ILE A 170 -2.13 -0.42 -10.33
C ILE A 170 -3.02 -1.33 -11.18
N ILE A 171 -2.69 -2.62 -11.20
CA ILE A 171 -3.42 -3.65 -11.95
C ILE A 171 -4.21 -4.59 -11.06
N SER A 172 -3.96 -4.59 -9.74
CA SER A 172 -4.77 -5.30 -8.76
C SER A 172 -4.57 -4.72 -7.36
N LYS A 173 -5.61 -4.85 -6.52
CA LYS A 173 -5.60 -4.51 -5.08
C LYS A 173 -6.09 -5.71 -4.28
N PRO A 174 -5.26 -6.74 -4.11
CA PRO A 174 -5.63 -7.94 -3.36
C PRO A 174 -5.88 -7.62 -1.88
N GLU A 175 -6.86 -8.27 -1.26
CA GLU A 175 -7.12 -8.14 0.18
C GLU A 175 -6.17 -9.00 1.02
N HIS A 176 -5.83 -10.20 0.51
CA HIS A 176 -4.99 -11.17 1.19
C HIS A 176 -3.89 -11.73 0.28
N VAL A 177 -2.87 -12.33 0.89
CA VAL A 177 -1.78 -13.00 0.16
C VAL A 177 -2.29 -14.08 -0.80
N GLY A 178 -3.35 -14.81 -0.44
CA GLY A 178 -3.97 -15.80 -1.32
C GLY A 178 -4.46 -15.21 -2.64
N ASP A 179 -5.01 -14.00 -2.59
CA ASP A 179 -5.47 -13.27 -3.78
C ASP A 179 -4.30 -12.76 -4.61
N VAL A 180 -3.19 -12.35 -3.95
CA VAL A 180 -1.92 -12.01 -4.63
C VAL A 180 -1.44 -13.20 -5.43
N LEU A 181 -1.33 -14.37 -4.79
CA LEU A 181 -0.84 -15.59 -5.43
C LEU A 181 -1.76 -16.07 -6.57
N THR A 182 -3.07 -15.98 -6.36
CA THR A 182 -4.08 -16.30 -7.38
C THR A 182 -3.96 -15.39 -8.60
N TYR A 183 -3.86 -14.08 -8.37
CA TYR A 183 -3.71 -13.10 -9.46
C TYR A 183 -2.43 -13.33 -10.27
N LEU A 184 -1.34 -13.66 -9.58
CA LEU A 184 -0.05 -13.94 -10.21
C LEU A 184 0.05 -15.37 -10.79
N LYS A 185 -1.00 -16.20 -10.63
CA LYS A 185 -1.04 -17.62 -11.06
C LYS A 185 0.08 -18.46 -10.44
N LEU A 186 0.41 -18.18 -9.21
CA LEU A 186 1.36 -18.95 -8.40
C LEU A 186 0.56 -19.95 -7.55
N LYS A 187 0.76 -21.23 -7.80
CA LYS A 187 0.06 -22.33 -7.11
C LYS A 187 0.90 -22.89 -5.97
#